data_a613bad3ba17d84ef1fb94c04a0d2087
#
_entry.id   a613bad3ba17d84ef1fb94c04a0d2087
#
_cell.length_a   1.000
_cell.length_b   1.000
_cell.length_c   1.000
_cell.angle_alpha   90.00
_cell.angle_beta   90.00
_cell.angle_gamma   90.00
#
_symmetry.space_group_name_H-M   'P 1'
#
loop_
_entity.id
_entity.type
_entity.pdbx_description
1 polymer ?
#
loop_
_entity_poly.entity_id
_entity_poly.type
_entity_poly.pdbx_seq_one_letter_code
_entity_poly.pdbx_strand_id
1 'polypeptide(L)'
;VDVITHECGHAFQFYLAAQDDIREHWDITMETAETHSMSMEFFTNPWMEKFFDERAQDFRDMQLEDAICFIPYGCMVDEFQHIIFENPDMTPKERHQVWLSLEKQYRPYLCLEDVAFFAKGAWWQKQHHIYSMPFYYIDYCIAQVCALQYKIWMQKDYKEAWQSYLKLCKLSAGDFFVAMIRQVGLKNPFEDG
;
A
#
# COMPACT_ATOMS: atom_id res chain seq x y z
N VAL A 1 -0.77 -6.86 -14.55
CA VAL A 1 -0.23 -7.96 -13.70
C VAL A 1 -0.36 -7.58 -12.24
N ASP A 2 0.08 -6.38 -11.80
CA ASP A 2 0.05 -5.97 -10.39
C ASP A 2 -1.31 -6.16 -9.74
N VAL A 3 -2.37 -5.60 -10.30
CA VAL A 3 -3.72 -5.74 -9.75
C VAL A 3 -4.11 -7.21 -9.55
N ILE A 4 -3.77 -8.08 -10.50
CA ILE A 4 -4.11 -9.51 -10.38
C ILE A 4 -3.31 -10.17 -9.25
N THR A 5 -2.02 -9.87 -9.13
CA THR A 5 -1.19 -10.45 -8.06
C THR A 5 -1.54 -9.88 -6.70
N HIS A 6 -1.93 -8.61 -6.64
CA HIS A 6 -2.49 -7.95 -5.46
C HIS A 6 -3.75 -8.68 -4.97
N GLU A 7 -4.76 -8.82 -5.82
CA GLU A 7 -6.01 -9.51 -5.48
C GLU A 7 -5.79 -10.99 -5.15
N CYS A 8 -4.80 -11.63 -5.80
CA CYS A 8 -4.39 -12.98 -5.42
C CYS A 8 -3.81 -13.04 -4.00
N GLY A 9 -3.14 -12.01 -3.54
CA GLY A 9 -2.65 -11.90 -2.16
C GLY A 9 -3.78 -11.91 -1.15
N HIS A 10 -4.82 -11.11 -1.37
CA HIS A 10 -6.04 -11.12 -0.56
C HIS A 10 -6.74 -12.48 -0.60
N ALA A 11 -6.97 -13.02 -1.79
CA ALA A 11 -7.64 -14.30 -1.96
C ALA A 11 -6.89 -15.45 -1.29
N PHE A 12 -5.56 -15.43 -1.36
CA PHE A 12 -4.71 -16.46 -0.75
C PHE A 12 -4.77 -16.40 0.78
N GLN A 13 -4.68 -15.21 1.36
CA GLN A 13 -4.82 -15.03 2.81
C GLN A 13 -6.21 -15.49 3.26
N PHE A 14 -7.27 -15.05 2.57
CA PHE A 14 -8.64 -15.43 2.90
C PHE A 14 -8.87 -16.95 2.80
N TYR A 15 -8.30 -17.60 1.79
CA TYR A 15 -8.34 -19.06 1.66
C TYR A 15 -7.68 -19.76 2.86
N LEU A 16 -6.57 -19.23 3.35
CA LEU A 16 -5.89 -19.79 4.54
C LEU A 16 -6.67 -19.51 5.82
N ALA A 17 -7.21 -18.30 5.98
CA ALA A 17 -8.03 -17.92 7.14
C ALA A 17 -9.32 -18.75 7.22
N ALA A 18 -9.93 -19.08 6.07
CA ALA A 18 -11.15 -19.87 6.00
C ALA A 18 -10.98 -21.35 6.47
N GLN A 19 -9.76 -21.75 6.84
CA GLN A 19 -9.51 -23.05 7.51
C GLN A 19 -9.77 -22.97 9.01
N ASP A 20 -9.96 -21.77 9.59
CA ASP A 20 -10.37 -21.59 10.97
C ASP A 20 -11.91 -21.72 11.09
N ASP A 21 -12.37 -22.47 12.08
CA ASP A 21 -13.80 -22.67 12.34
C ASP A 21 -14.49 -21.41 12.92
N ILE A 22 -13.71 -20.46 13.43
CA ILE A 22 -14.20 -19.21 14.02
C ILE A 22 -14.17 -18.13 12.95
N ARG A 23 -15.33 -17.73 12.45
CA ARG A 23 -15.47 -16.79 11.34
C ARG A 23 -14.90 -15.41 11.65
N GLU A 24 -15.01 -14.96 12.89
CA GLU A 24 -14.48 -13.69 13.35
C GLU A 24 -12.96 -13.60 13.23
N HIS A 25 -12.26 -14.73 13.17
CA HIS A 25 -10.83 -14.77 12.89
C HIS A 25 -10.46 -14.56 11.42
N TRP A 26 -11.43 -14.54 10.51
CA TRP A 26 -11.18 -14.28 9.08
C TRP A 26 -11.03 -12.79 8.79
N ASP A 27 -11.64 -11.94 9.64
CA ASP A 27 -11.59 -10.49 9.50
C ASP A 27 -10.26 -9.97 10.05
N ILE A 28 -9.49 -9.33 9.19
CA ILE A 28 -8.19 -8.71 9.52
C ILE A 28 -8.28 -7.20 9.33
N THR A 29 -7.39 -6.49 9.99
CA THR A 29 -7.28 -5.04 9.80
C THR A 29 -6.78 -4.70 8.39
N MET A 30 -7.09 -3.49 7.91
CA MET A 30 -6.83 -3.12 6.52
C MET A 30 -5.33 -3.08 6.21
N GLU A 31 -4.50 -2.55 7.11
CA GLU A 31 -3.04 -2.54 6.96
C GLU A 31 -2.44 -3.96 6.91
N THR A 32 -3.08 -4.92 7.58
CA THR A 32 -2.69 -6.33 7.49
C THR A 32 -3.09 -6.92 6.14
N ALA A 33 -4.32 -6.66 5.69
CA ALA A 33 -4.84 -7.12 4.40
C ALA A 33 -3.96 -6.61 3.25
N GLU A 34 -3.62 -5.31 3.27
CA GLU A 34 -2.78 -4.72 2.24
C GLU A 34 -1.31 -5.17 2.33
N THR A 35 -0.83 -5.54 3.52
CA THR A 35 0.48 -6.18 3.64
C THR A 35 0.51 -7.52 2.91
N HIS A 36 -0.59 -8.30 2.93
CA HIS A 36 -0.68 -9.55 2.18
C HIS A 36 -0.67 -9.31 0.66
N SER A 37 -1.50 -8.40 0.17
CA SER A 37 -1.66 -8.12 -1.26
C SER A 37 -0.40 -7.50 -1.87
N MET A 38 0.12 -6.44 -1.28
CA MET A 38 1.29 -5.71 -1.78
C MET A 38 2.58 -6.55 -1.68
N SER A 39 2.70 -7.43 -0.67
CA SER A 39 3.80 -8.37 -0.60
C SER A 39 3.73 -9.43 -1.71
N MET A 40 2.53 -9.93 -2.03
CA MET A 40 2.35 -10.91 -3.10
C MET A 40 2.77 -10.36 -4.47
N GLU A 41 2.57 -9.08 -4.73
CA GLU A 41 3.06 -8.42 -5.94
C GLU A 41 4.58 -8.63 -6.11
N PHE A 42 5.36 -8.47 -5.04
CA PHE A 42 6.81 -8.72 -5.08
C PHE A 42 7.17 -10.20 -5.10
N PHE A 43 6.43 -11.06 -4.37
CA PHE A 43 6.70 -12.51 -4.38
C PHE A 43 6.50 -13.13 -5.76
N THR A 44 5.74 -12.51 -6.65
CA THR A 44 5.53 -12.97 -8.03
C THR A 44 6.64 -12.55 -9.01
N ASN A 45 7.54 -11.66 -8.60
CA ASN A 45 8.63 -11.14 -9.45
C ASN A 45 9.49 -12.21 -10.16
N PRO A 46 9.78 -13.40 -9.59
CA PRO A 46 10.51 -14.43 -10.29
C PRO A 46 9.84 -15.00 -11.55
N TRP A 47 8.56 -14.68 -11.77
CA TRP A 47 7.80 -15.18 -12.93
C TRP A 47 7.42 -14.09 -13.92
N MET A 48 7.94 -12.87 -13.80
CA MET A 48 7.57 -11.74 -14.67
C MET A 48 7.97 -11.94 -16.13
N GLU A 49 8.98 -12.77 -16.42
CA GLU A 49 9.32 -13.17 -17.79
C GLU A 49 8.16 -13.87 -18.52
N LYS A 50 7.23 -14.51 -17.78
CA LYS A 50 6.04 -15.13 -18.38
C LYS A 50 5.00 -14.11 -18.89
N PHE A 51 5.09 -12.87 -18.44
CA PHE A 51 4.15 -11.80 -18.79
C PHE A 51 4.77 -10.72 -19.68
N PHE A 52 6.07 -10.49 -19.54
CA PHE A 52 6.76 -9.36 -20.15
C PHE A 52 7.97 -9.76 -20.99
N ASP A 53 8.24 -11.06 -21.10
CA ASP A 53 9.38 -11.60 -21.86
C ASP A 53 10.69 -10.87 -21.46
N GLU A 54 11.40 -10.34 -22.46
CA GLU A 54 12.65 -9.59 -22.28
C GLU A 54 12.49 -8.26 -21.51
N ARG A 55 11.28 -7.75 -21.38
CA ARG A 55 10.96 -6.52 -20.64
C ARG A 55 10.60 -6.75 -19.16
N ALA A 56 10.78 -7.95 -18.65
CA ALA A 56 10.47 -8.27 -17.26
C ALA A 56 11.28 -7.42 -16.25
N GLN A 57 12.51 -7.04 -16.60
CA GLN A 57 13.31 -6.18 -15.74
C GLN A 57 12.77 -4.73 -15.72
N ASP A 58 12.36 -4.19 -16.86
CA ASP A 58 11.72 -2.86 -16.92
C ASP A 58 10.50 -2.79 -16.00
N PHE A 59 9.71 -3.88 -15.99
CA PHE A 59 8.54 -3.98 -15.11
C PHE A 59 8.93 -3.99 -13.63
N ARG A 60 9.95 -4.76 -13.23
CA ARG A 60 10.41 -4.81 -11.83
C ARG A 60 10.93 -3.47 -11.34
N ASP A 61 11.63 -2.75 -12.22
CA ASP A 61 12.19 -1.42 -11.90
C ASP A 61 11.06 -0.40 -11.76
N MET A 62 10.09 -0.40 -12.67
CA MET A 62 8.88 0.42 -12.59
C MET A 62 8.07 0.12 -11.31
N GLN A 63 7.84 -1.14 -10.99
CA GLN A 63 7.10 -1.56 -9.78
C GLN A 63 7.80 -1.06 -8.51
N LEU A 64 9.13 -1.13 -8.46
CA LEU A 64 9.88 -0.62 -7.30
C LEU A 64 9.81 0.90 -7.20
N GLU A 65 9.91 1.61 -8.33
CA GLU A 65 9.78 3.06 -8.39
C GLU A 65 8.39 3.49 -7.92
N ASP A 66 7.35 2.85 -8.45
CA ASP A 66 5.96 3.11 -8.07
C ASP A 66 5.74 2.86 -6.57
N ALA A 67 6.26 1.77 -6.02
CA ALA A 67 6.16 1.44 -4.59
C ALA A 67 6.81 2.50 -3.68
N ILE A 68 7.96 3.04 -4.09
CA ILE A 68 8.66 4.09 -3.33
C ILE A 68 7.93 5.44 -3.47
N CYS A 69 7.52 5.81 -4.70
CA CYS A 69 6.82 7.06 -4.99
C CYS A 69 5.39 7.09 -4.43
N PHE A 70 4.82 5.93 -4.18
CA PHE A 70 3.49 5.80 -3.59
C PHE A 70 3.43 6.29 -2.14
N ILE A 71 4.47 6.01 -1.33
CA ILE A 71 4.48 6.35 0.10
C ILE A 71 4.24 7.84 0.35
N PRO A 72 5.00 8.79 -0.24
CA PRO A 72 4.71 10.21 -0.06
C PRO A 72 3.33 10.62 -0.59
N TYR A 73 2.83 9.99 -1.65
CA TYR A 73 1.48 10.24 -2.14
C TYR A 73 0.40 9.81 -1.14
N GLY A 74 0.52 8.61 -0.59
CA GLY A 74 -0.44 8.10 0.39
C GLY A 74 -0.45 8.93 1.69
N CYS A 75 0.72 9.32 2.19
CA CYS A 75 0.83 10.23 3.34
C CYS A 75 0.18 11.60 3.04
N MET A 76 0.38 12.12 1.82
CA MET A 76 -0.26 13.37 1.38
C MET A 76 -1.79 13.25 1.33
N VAL A 77 -2.31 12.14 0.85
CA VAL A 77 -3.76 11.87 0.82
C VAL A 77 -4.33 11.85 2.24
N ASP A 78 -3.63 11.26 3.18
CA ASP A 78 -4.05 11.21 4.57
C ASP A 78 -4.03 12.59 5.22
N GLU A 79 -2.95 13.35 5.12
CA GLU A 79 -2.87 14.72 5.63
C GLU A 79 -3.95 15.63 5.02
N PHE A 80 -4.22 15.48 3.72
CA PHE A 80 -5.31 16.20 3.08
C PHE A 80 -6.66 15.91 3.74
N GLN A 81 -6.95 14.65 4.04
CA GLN A 81 -8.19 14.26 4.71
C GLN A 81 -8.28 14.88 6.10
N HIS A 82 -7.23 14.83 6.91
CA HIS A 82 -7.20 15.48 8.22
C HIS A 82 -7.55 16.96 8.11
N ILE A 83 -6.90 17.70 7.21
CA ILE A 83 -7.15 19.13 7.02
C ILE A 83 -8.59 19.43 6.64
N ILE A 84 -9.18 18.69 5.68
CA ILE A 84 -10.55 18.97 5.22
C ILE A 84 -11.62 18.52 6.20
N PHE A 85 -11.38 17.48 7.00
CA PHE A 85 -12.31 17.02 8.02
C PHE A 85 -12.29 17.92 9.26
N GLU A 86 -11.15 18.49 9.62
CA GLU A 86 -11.04 19.52 10.65
C GLU A 86 -11.67 20.85 10.22
N ASN A 87 -11.80 21.10 8.92
CA ASN A 87 -12.34 22.34 8.35
C ASN A 87 -13.46 22.03 7.33
N PRO A 88 -14.61 21.51 7.77
CA PRO A 88 -15.67 21.00 6.88
C PRO A 88 -16.30 22.08 6.00
N ASP A 89 -16.26 23.35 6.43
CA ASP A 89 -16.84 24.49 5.71
C ASP A 89 -15.98 25.01 4.55
N MET A 90 -14.81 24.40 4.32
CA MET A 90 -13.96 24.76 3.17
C MET A 90 -14.71 24.64 1.86
N THR A 91 -14.62 25.68 1.05
CA THR A 91 -15.10 25.67 -0.34
C THR A 91 -14.26 24.71 -1.20
N PRO A 92 -14.79 24.21 -2.33
CA PRO A 92 -14.00 23.41 -3.27
C PRO A 92 -12.68 24.07 -3.71
N LYS A 93 -12.69 25.39 -3.87
CA LYS A 93 -11.50 26.15 -4.25
C LYS A 93 -10.41 26.14 -3.16
N GLU A 94 -10.80 26.26 -1.90
CA GLU A 94 -9.88 26.16 -0.77
C GLU A 94 -9.31 24.77 -0.65
N ARG A 95 -10.11 23.72 -0.81
CA ARG A 95 -9.63 22.34 -0.86
C ARG A 95 -8.63 22.09 -1.99
N HIS A 96 -8.85 22.70 -3.17
CA HIS A 96 -7.87 22.66 -4.27
C HIS A 96 -6.54 23.32 -3.90
N GLN A 97 -6.60 24.43 -3.17
CA GLN A 97 -5.38 25.13 -2.73
C GLN A 97 -4.60 24.31 -1.69
N VAL A 98 -5.30 23.69 -0.75
CA VAL A 98 -4.67 22.74 0.21
C VAL A 98 -3.97 21.63 -0.54
N TRP A 99 -4.67 20.99 -1.49
CA TRP A 99 -4.07 19.91 -2.28
C TRP A 99 -2.80 20.34 -3.02
N LEU A 100 -2.82 21.48 -3.69
CA LEU A 100 -1.63 22.03 -4.39
C LEU A 100 -0.47 22.32 -3.44
N SER A 101 -0.76 22.79 -2.23
CA SER A 101 0.27 23.02 -1.23
C SER A 101 0.93 21.73 -0.80
N LEU A 102 0.14 20.69 -0.54
CA LEU A 102 0.63 19.37 -0.17
C LEU A 102 1.38 18.69 -1.32
N GLU A 103 0.93 18.83 -2.56
CA GLU A 103 1.66 18.30 -3.72
C GLU A 103 3.08 18.88 -3.83
N LYS A 104 3.24 20.17 -3.60
CA LYS A 104 4.55 20.81 -3.60
C LYS A 104 5.46 20.32 -2.47
N GLN A 105 4.87 19.95 -1.35
CA GLN A 105 5.60 19.43 -0.19
C GLN A 105 6.01 17.97 -0.37
N TYR A 106 5.07 17.13 -0.76
CA TYR A 106 5.27 15.67 -0.82
C TYR A 106 5.83 15.18 -2.14
N ARG A 107 5.47 15.87 -3.25
CA ARG A 107 5.83 15.45 -4.62
C ARG A 107 6.41 16.60 -5.45
N PRO A 108 7.46 17.30 -4.98
CA PRO A 108 8.01 18.48 -5.65
C PRO A 108 8.60 18.20 -7.04
N TYR A 109 8.79 16.92 -7.38
CA TYR A 109 9.29 16.47 -8.68
C TYR A 109 8.21 16.44 -9.78
N LEU A 110 6.92 16.59 -9.43
CA LEU A 110 5.83 16.58 -10.42
C LEU A 110 5.63 17.94 -11.06
N CYS A 111 5.63 17.98 -12.38
CA CYS A 111 5.29 19.14 -13.20
C CYS A 111 3.88 18.95 -13.77
N LEU A 112 2.87 19.50 -13.11
CA LEU A 112 1.46 19.31 -13.46
C LEU A 112 0.82 20.58 -14.08
N GLU A 113 1.62 21.61 -14.32
CA GLU A 113 1.16 22.94 -14.74
C GLU A 113 0.49 22.93 -16.12
N ASP A 114 0.92 22.03 -17.00
CA ASP A 114 0.38 21.90 -18.38
C ASP A 114 -0.96 21.18 -18.44
N VAL A 115 -1.41 20.55 -17.34
CA VAL A 115 -2.69 19.83 -17.28
C VAL A 115 -3.69 20.64 -16.46
N ALA A 116 -4.60 21.34 -17.12
CA ALA A 116 -5.52 22.29 -16.52
C ALA A 116 -6.33 21.75 -15.31
N PHE A 117 -6.64 20.47 -15.27
CA PHE A 117 -7.32 19.82 -14.15
C PHE A 117 -6.39 19.71 -12.93
N PHE A 118 -5.16 19.29 -13.14
CA PHE A 118 -4.17 19.11 -12.06
C PHE A 118 -3.60 20.45 -11.60
N ALA A 119 -3.37 21.39 -12.53
CA ALA A 119 -2.91 22.74 -12.22
C ALA A 119 -3.83 23.50 -11.26
N LYS A 120 -5.11 23.14 -11.21
CA LYS A 120 -6.10 23.69 -10.26
C LYS A 120 -6.08 23.04 -8.88
N GLY A 121 -5.30 21.98 -8.69
CA GLY A 121 -5.32 21.18 -7.45
C GLY A 121 -6.54 20.27 -7.34
N ALA A 122 -7.14 19.90 -8.45
CA ALA A 122 -8.35 19.07 -8.47
C ALA A 122 -8.08 17.57 -8.44
N TRP A 123 -6.82 17.13 -8.35
CA TRP A 123 -6.47 15.70 -8.39
C TRP A 123 -7.13 14.88 -7.28
N TRP A 124 -7.30 15.42 -6.07
CA TRP A 124 -7.98 14.73 -4.97
C TRP A 124 -9.38 14.22 -5.34
N GLN A 125 -10.05 14.89 -6.27
CA GLN A 125 -11.38 14.47 -6.76
C GLN A 125 -11.36 13.13 -7.51
N LYS A 126 -10.19 12.72 -8.03
CA LYS A 126 -9.99 11.42 -8.66
C LYS A 126 -9.78 10.30 -7.62
N GLN A 127 -9.36 10.65 -6.40
CA GLN A 127 -9.04 9.67 -5.37
C GLN A 127 -10.32 9.16 -4.71
N HIS A 128 -10.82 8.05 -5.22
CA HIS A 128 -12.09 7.44 -4.79
C HIS A 128 -12.15 7.17 -3.28
N HIS A 129 -11.05 6.72 -2.69
CA HIS A 129 -10.95 6.37 -1.27
C HIS A 129 -11.31 7.52 -0.32
N ILE A 130 -11.03 8.77 -0.69
CA ILE A 130 -11.38 9.96 0.12
C ILE A 130 -12.90 10.03 0.36
N TYR A 131 -13.71 9.52 -0.57
CA TYR A 131 -15.18 9.58 -0.51
C TYR A 131 -15.80 8.31 0.08
N SER A 132 -15.27 7.15 -0.29
CA SER A 132 -15.87 5.87 0.05
C SER A 132 -15.35 5.28 1.35
N MET A 133 -14.08 5.53 1.68
CA MET A 133 -13.41 4.97 2.85
C MET A 133 -12.41 5.99 3.42
N PRO A 134 -12.90 7.09 4.03
CA PRO A 134 -12.03 8.11 4.61
C PRO A 134 -11.03 7.51 5.61
N PHE A 135 -9.80 8.04 5.59
CA PHE A 135 -8.67 7.63 6.46
C PHE A 135 -8.15 6.20 6.26
N TYR A 136 -8.66 5.46 5.29
CA TYR A 136 -8.14 4.13 4.95
C TYR A 136 -6.82 4.19 4.19
N TYR A 137 -6.61 5.22 3.38
CA TYR A 137 -5.52 5.24 2.38
C TYR A 137 -4.11 5.17 2.98
N ILE A 138 -3.94 5.57 4.24
CA ILE A 138 -2.66 5.48 4.95
C ILE A 138 -2.25 4.02 5.22
N ASP A 139 -3.20 3.10 5.31
CA ASP A 139 -2.93 1.68 5.55
C ASP A 139 -2.11 1.07 4.42
N TYR A 140 -2.31 1.53 3.19
CA TYR A 140 -1.47 1.16 2.05
C TYR A 140 0.00 1.58 2.24
N CYS A 141 0.28 2.74 2.84
CA CYS A 141 1.64 3.18 3.10
C CYS A 141 2.33 2.30 4.14
N ILE A 142 1.62 1.95 5.20
CA ILE A 142 2.10 1.05 6.26
C ILE A 142 2.40 -0.32 5.67
N ALA A 143 1.46 -0.85 4.88
CA ALA A 143 1.60 -2.11 4.17
C ALA A 143 2.76 -2.11 3.17
N GLN A 144 2.95 -0.99 2.43
CA GLN A 144 4.03 -0.85 1.46
C GLN A 144 5.40 -0.95 2.14
N VAL A 145 5.57 -0.36 3.32
CA VAL A 145 6.81 -0.48 4.10
C VAL A 145 7.08 -1.94 4.47
N CYS A 146 6.05 -2.70 4.84
CA CYS A 146 6.18 -4.13 5.12
C CYS A 146 6.51 -4.94 3.86
N ALA A 147 5.84 -4.64 2.74
CA ALA A 147 6.08 -5.30 1.45
C ALA A 147 7.51 -5.05 0.94
N LEU A 148 8.03 -3.83 1.10
CA LEU A 148 9.43 -3.51 0.77
C LEU A 148 10.43 -4.26 1.66
N GLN A 149 10.12 -4.51 2.93
CA GLN A 149 10.94 -5.37 3.78
C GLN A 149 10.98 -6.80 3.25
N TYR A 150 9.83 -7.37 2.85
CA TYR A 150 9.80 -8.67 2.20
C TYR A 150 10.59 -8.68 0.89
N LYS A 151 10.50 -7.63 0.07
CA LYS A 151 11.30 -7.52 -1.16
C LYS A 151 12.80 -7.60 -0.88
N ILE A 152 13.29 -6.90 0.15
CA ILE A 152 14.68 -6.94 0.57
C ILE A 152 15.06 -8.33 1.12
N TRP A 153 14.16 -8.94 1.89
CA TRP A 153 14.38 -10.27 2.46
C TRP A 153 14.45 -11.34 1.37
N MET A 154 13.54 -11.30 0.39
CA MET A 154 13.56 -12.20 -0.76
C MET A 154 14.86 -12.18 -1.56
N GLN A 155 15.52 -11.02 -1.65
CA GLN A 155 16.83 -10.91 -2.31
C GLN A 155 17.95 -11.67 -1.56
N LYS A 156 17.80 -11.83 -0.25
CA LYS A 156 18.76 -12.57 0.60
C LYS A 156 18.40 -14.04 0.69
N ASP A 157 17.17 -14.34 1.02
CA ASP A 157 16.62 -15.70 1.10
C ASP A 157 15.12 -15.68 0.77
N TYR A 158 14.80 -16.00 -0.48
CA TYR A 158 13.41 -16.05 -0.96
C TYR A 158 12.58 -17.07 -0.18
N LYS A 159 13.17 -18.24 0.13
CA LYS A 159 12.44 -19.33 0.79
C LYS A 159 12.08 -18.95 2.23
N GLU A 160 13.00 -18.34 2.94
CA GLU A 160 12.76 -17.87 4.31
C GLU A 160 11.70 -16.75 4.34
N ALA A 161 11.84 -15.76 3.46
CA ALA A 161 10.85 -14.69 3.31
C ALA A 161 9.45 -15.23 3.00
N TRP A 162 9.36 -16.22 2.10
CA TRP A 162 8.09 -16.89 1.79
C TRP A 162 7.49 -17.62 2.99
N GLN A 163 8.29 -18.31 3.80
CA GLN A 163 7.80 -18.97 5.01
C GLN A 163 7.29 -17.96 6.05
N SER A 164 7.97 -16.83 6.19
CA SER A 164 7.53 -15.72 7.03
C SER A 164 6.18 -15.16 6.55
N TYR A 165 6.05 -14.90 5.24
CA TYR A 165 4.80 -14.44 4.63
C TYR A 165 3.65 -15.43 4.82
N LEU A 166 3.88 -16.73 4.61
CA LEU A 166 2.89 -17.78 4.87
C LEU A 166 2.46 -17.82 6.34
N LYS A 167 3.39 -17.57 7.26
CA LYS A 167 3.06 -17.47 8.68
C LYS A 167 2.16 -16.26 8.93
N LEU A 168 2.47 -15.10 8.34
CA LEU A 168 1.63 -13.89 8.46
C LEU A 168 0.21 -14.15 7.96
N CYS A 169 0.05 -14.76 6.78
CA CYS A 169 -1.26 -15.11 6.22
C CYS A 169 -2.09 -16.05 7.12
N LYS A 170 -1.43 -16.87 7.94
CA LYS A 170 -2.08 -17.81 8.86
C LYS A 170 -2.38 -17.22 10.23
N LEU A 171 -1.80 -16.09 10.61
CA LEU A 171 -2.06 -15.46 11.89
C LEU A 171 -3.48 -14.87 11.98
N SER A 172 -4.09 -14.57 10.83
CA SER A 172 -5.47 -14.05 10.73
C SER A 172 -5.72 -12.87 11.70
N ALA A 173 -6.92 -12.75 12.25
CA ALA A 173 -7.27 -11.74 13.26
C ALA A 173 -6.83 -12.08 14.69
N GLY A 174 -5.86 -12.97 14.85
CA GLY A 174 -5.46 -13.47 16.18
C GLY A 174 -4.71 -12.47 17.06
N ASP A 175 -4.26 -11.33 16.50
CA ASP A 175 -3.48 -10.33 17.25
C ASP A 175 -3.54 -8.96 16.55
N PHE A 176 -3.01 -7.92 17.23
CA PHE A 176 -2.84 -6.59 16.64
C PHE A 176 -1.74 -6.59 15.57
N PHE A 177 -1.87 -5.75 14.54
CA PHE A 177 -0.95 -5.63 13.41
C PHE A 177 0.53 -5.62 13.81
N VAL A 178 0.93 -4.72 14.72
CA VAL A 178 2.33 -4.60 15.16
C VAL A 178 2.84 -5.88 15.82
N ALA A 179 1.99 -6.59 16.57
CA ALA A 179 2.36 -7.86 17.18
C ALA A 179 2.53 -8.94 16.12
N MET A 180 1.66 -8.99 15.10
CA MET A 180 1.73 -9.96 14.01
C MET A 180 2.99 -9.77 13.16
N ILE A 181 3.31 -8.55 12.74
CA ILE A 181 4.50 -8.30 11.91
C ILE A 181 5.80 -8.64 12.66
N ARG A 182 5.87 -8.36 13.97
CA ARG A 182 7.01 -8.77 14.81
C ARG A 182 7.15 -10.29 14.91
N GLN A 183 6.04 -11.02 15.04
CA GLN A 183 6.05 -12.49 15.10
C GLN A 183 6.59 -13.12 13.83
N VAL A 184 6.49 -12.46 12.70
CA VAL A 184 7.00 -12.94 11.41
C VAL A 184 8.38 -12.36 11.05
N GLY A 185 8.98 -11.55 11.93
CA GLY A 185 10.32 -11.02 11.76
C GLY A 185 10.42 -9.72 10.96
N LEU A 186 9.30 -9.06 10.69
CA LEU A 186 9.29 -7.72 10.10
C LEU A 186 9.55 -6.66 11.19
N LYS A 187 10.19 -5.57 10.79
CA LYS A 187 10.35 -4.38 11.63
C LYS A 187 9.04 -3.61 11.68
N ASN A 188 8.78 -3.02 12.84
CA ASN A 188 7.63 -2.15 13.03
C ASN A 188 7.78 -0.86 12.17
N PRO A 189 6.84 -0.55 11.26
CA PRO A 189 6.92 0.64 10.41
C PRO A 189 6.77 1.97 11.19
N PHE A 190 6.40 1.93 12.45
CA PHE A 190 6.25 3.10 13.32
C PHE A 190 7.47 3.37 14.21
N GLU A 191 8.52 2.56 14.13
CA GLU A 191 9.74 2.72 14.92
C GLU A 191 10.89 3.19 14.01
N ASP A 192 11.74 4.07 14.55
CA ASP A 192 12.98 4.45 13.88
C ASP A 192 13.87 3.21 13.67
N GLY A 193 14.40 3.04 12.44
CA GLY A 193 15.14 1.87 12.03
C GLY A 193 16.59 1.82 12.49
#